data_69b6e63990186a70989987d938ff29fe
#
_entry.id   69b6e63990186a70989987d938ff29fe
#
_cell.length_a   1.000
_cell.length_b   1.000
_cell.length_c   1.000
_cell.angle_alpha   90.00
_cell.angle_beta   90.00
_cell.angle_gamma   90.00
#
_symmetry.space_group_name_H-M   'P 1'
#
loop_
_entity.id
_entity.type
_entity.pdbx_description
1 polymer ?
#
loop_
_entity_poly.entity_id
_entity_poly.type
_entity_poly.pdbx_seq_one_letter_code
_entity_poly.pdbx_strand_id
1 'polypeptide(L)'
;TAKELLALSEATKESNNTTDQIIGLLIDTGMRCGEVVGLACEDIVLNAQPPHLILHKNTHRRLKTKSSQRVIPLVGTSLCVAINLNLEGVWVFNKYIDDTTEQFKTNSANNTVNNRIRTILKNESSPSSHSFRHTLATRLRDAECPESMRKEIGGWATSLSEKYGSPTDLQVKAEYIKKSINY
;
A
#
# COMPACT_ATOMS: atom_id res chain seq x y z
N THR A 1 16.86 1.76 -1.18
CA THR A 1 17.48 3.11 -1.25
C THR A 1 16.51 4.12 -1.85
N ALA A 2 16.73 5.43 -1.63
CA ALA A 2 15.93 6.51 -2.23
C ALA A 2 15.97 6.43 -3.77
N LYS A 3 17.14 6.15 -4.34
CA LYS A 3 17.33 6.00 -5.79
C LYS A 3 16.46 4.87 -6.38
N GLU A 4 16.34 3.74 -5.68
CA GLU A 4 15.50 2.62 -6.11
C GLU A 4 14.01 2.98 -6.01
N LEU A 5 13.60 3.68 -4.95
CA LEU A 5 12.23 4.16 -4.81
C LEU A 5 11.87 5.15 -5.92
N LEU A 6 12.76 6.09 -6.24
CA LEU A 6 12.56 7.01 -7.36
C LEU A 6 12.38 6.27 -8.68
N ALA A 7 13.27 5.31 -8.98
CA ALA A 7 13.16 4.52 -10.22
C ALA A 7 11.85 3.73 -10.31
N LEU A 8 11.40 3.15 -9.19
CA LEU A 8 10.12 2.45 -9.13
C LEU A 8 8.93 3.41 -9.25
N SER A 9 8.98 4.57 -8.59
CA SER A 9 7.95 5.61 -8.70
C SER A 9 7.80 6.09 -10.14
N GLU A 10 8.90 6.46 -10.79
CA GLU A 10 8.93 6.91 -12.18
C GLU A 10 8.33 5.88 -13.16
N ALA A 11 8.66 4.58 -12.94
CA ALA A 11 8.17 3.50 -13.78
C ALA A 11 6.69 3.17 -13.57
N THR A 12 6.08 3.58 -12.44
CA THR A 12 4.75 3.07 -12.05
C THR A 12 3.68 4.16 -11.94
N LYS A 13 4.03 5.41 -11.67
CA LYS A 13 3.08 6.49 -11.35
C LYS A 13 2.03 6.77 -12.43
N GLU A 14 2.35 6.52 -13.72
CA GLU A 14 1.46 6.75 -14.86
C GLU A 14 1.19 5.47 -15.68
N SER A 15 1.60 4.31 -15.14
CA SER A 15 1.49 3.04 -15.85
C SER A 15 0.07 2.47 -15.79
N ASN A 16 -0.45 2.04 -16.92
CA ASN A 16 -1.69 1.27 -17.02
C ASN A 16 -1.49 -0.24 -16.81
N ASN A 17 -0.25 -0.69 -16.58
CA ASN A 17 0.03 -2.09 -16.30
C ASN A 17 -0.38 -2.45 -14.88
N THR A 18 -1.20 -3.48 -14.72
CA THR A 18 -1.70 -3.96 -13.42
C THR A 18 -0.59 -4.19 -12.38
N THR A 19 0.54 -4.76 -12.81
CA THR A 19 1.66 -5.04 -11.89
C THR A 19 2.34 -3.76 -11.43
N ASP A 20 2.51 -2.79 -12.33
CA ASP A 20 3.08 -1.49 -12.01
C ASP A 20 2.15 -0.71 -11.07
N GLN A 21 0.82 -0.77 -11.29
CA GLN A 21 -0.17 -0.18 -10.40
C GLN A 21 -0.09 -0.77 -8.98
N ILE A 22 0.07 -2.08 -8.85
CA ILE A 22 0.27 -2.72 -7.54
C ILE A 22 1.56 -2.20 -6.88
N ILE A 23 2.67 -2.12 -7.62
CA ILE A 23 3.94 -1.60 -7.10
C ILE A 23 3.77 -0.15 -6.64
N GLY A 24 3.18 0.71 -7.46
CA GLY A 24 2.97 2.12 -7.14
C GLY A 24 2.13 2.33 -5.87
N LEU A 25 1.09 1.51 -5.66
CA LEU A 25 0.33 1.54 -4.41
C LEU A 25 1.18 1.11 -3.20
N LEU A 26 2.07 0.12 -3.36
CA LEU A 26 2.91 -0.38 -2.26
C LEU A 26 3.93 0.66 -1.77
N ILE A 27 4.44 1.54 -2.65
CA ILE A 27 5.55 2.47 -2.38
C ILE A 27 5.26 3.37 -1.17
N ASP A 28 4.10 4.03 -1.14
CA ASP A 28 3.79 5.01 -0.09
C ASP A 28 2.74 4.54 0.92
N THR A 29 2.07 3.43 0.67
CA THR A 29 1.12 2.85 1.63
C THR A 29 1.74 1.83 2.57
N GLY A 30 2.83 1.20 2.16
CA GLY A 30 3.45 0.10 2.90
C GLY A 30 2.51 -1.08 3.15
N MET A 31 1.49 -1.24 2.33
CA MET A 31 0.56 -2.38 2.40
C MET A 31 1.27 -3.70 2.10
N ARG A 32 0.67 -4.81 2.52
CA ARG A 32 1.08 -6.12 2.02
C ARG A 32 0.57 -6.30 0.59
N CYS A 33 1.32 -7.01 -0.24
CA CYS A 33 0.90 -7.30 -1.62
C CYS A 33 -0.51 -7.92 -1.67
N GLY A 34 -0.82 -8.86 -0.78
CA GLY A 34 -2.16 -9.45 -0.68
C GLY A 34 -3.25 -8.48 -0.23
N GLU A 35 -2.92 -7.42 0.53
CA GLU A 35 -3.86 -6.36 0.88
C GLU A 35 -4.19 -5.51 -0.35
N VAL A 36 -3.18 -5.18 -1.17
CA VAL A 36 -3.37 -4.42 -2.42
C VAL A 36 -4.17 -5.22 -3.44
N VAL A 37 -3.78 -6.48 -3.67
CA VAL A 37 -4.45 -7.36 -4.64
C VAL A 37 -5.92 -7.58 -4.29
N GLY A 38 -6.25 -7.60 -3.00
CA GLY A 38 -7.61 -7.76 -2.50
C GLY A 38 -8.40 -6.47 -2.32
N LEU A 39 -7.99 -5.36 -2.95
CA LEU A 39 -8.75 -4.11 -2.90
C LEU A 39 -10.05 -4.22 -3.71
N ALA A 40 -11.15 -3.88 -3.06
CA ALA A 40 -12.40 -3.57 -3.76
C ALA A 40 -12.35 -2.13 -4.26
N CYS A 41 -13.11 -1.81 -5.31
CA CYS A 41 -13.19 -0.44 -5.82
C CYS A 41 -13.72 0.54 -4.77
N GLU A 42 -14.66 0.09 -3.93
CA GLU A 42 -15.21 0.88 -2.81
C GLU A 42 -14.20 1.18 -1.68
N ASP A 43 -13.10 0.40 -1.58
CA ASP A 43 -12.03 0.67 -0.61
C ASP A 43 -11.24 1.95 -0.95
N ILE A 44 -11.36 2.47 -2.18
CA ILE A 44 -10.61 3.63 -2.67
C ILE A 44 -11.50 4.87 -2.67
N VAL A 45 -11.20 5.80 -1.78
CA VAL A 45 -11.98 7.02 -1.58
C VAL A 45 -11.17 8.21 -2.07
N LEU A 46 -11.42 8.64 -3.32
CA LEU A 46 -10.68 9.74 -3.95
C LEU A 46 -11.32 11.12 -3.73
N ASN A 47 -12.62 11.15 -3.45
CA ASN A 47 -13.39 12.39 -3.27
C ASN A 47 -13.37 12.95 -1.83
N ALA A 48 -12.60 12.33 -0.94
CA ALA A 48 -12.42 12.79 0.44
C ALA A 48 -11.14 13.63 0.61
N GLN A 49 -11.04 14.33 1.73
CA GLN A 49 -9.85 15.09 2.12
C GLN A 49 -9.29 14.56 3.44
N PRO A 50 -8.11 13.92 3.44
CA PRO A 50 -7.32 13.54 2.25
C PRO A 50 -7.92 12.30 1.53
N PRO A 51 -7.60 12.08 0.23
CA PRO A 51 -7.88 10.82 -0.44
C PRO A 51 -7.25 9.66 0.31
N HIS A 52 -7.94 8.51 0.39
CA HIS A 52 -7.47 7.41 1.24
C HIS A 52 -7.98 6.04 0.80
N LEU A 53 -7.35 5.01 1.36
CA LEU A 53 -7.79 3.62 1.29
C LEU A 53 -8.39 3.17 2.62
N ILE A 54 -9.45 2.37 2.55
CA ILE A 54 -10.07 1.75 3.72
C ILE A 54 -9.80 0.25 3.69
N LEU A 55 -8.93 -0.23 4.56
CA LEU A 55 -8.66 -1.65 4.71
C LEU A 55 -9.52 -2.25 5.82
N HIS A 56 -10.54 -3.00 5.45
CA HIS A 56 -11.38 -3.76 6.36
C HIS A 56 -11.46 -5.23 5.95
N LYS A 57 -11.88 -6.08 6.88
CA LYS A 57 -12.18 -7.48 6.59
C LYS A 57 -13.45 -7.55 5.77
N ASN A 58 -13.42 -8.28 4.66
CA ASN A 58 -14.62 -8.61 3.88
C ASN A 58 -14.69 -10.12 3.61
N THR A 59 -15.70 -10.58 2.90
CA THR A 59 -15.94 -11.99 2.61
C THR A 59 -14.77 -12.68 1.90
N HIS A 60 -14.06 -11.95 1.05
CA HIS A 60 -12.99 -12.49 0.21
C HIS A 60 -11.59 -12.11 0.71
N ARG A 61 -11.46 -11.04 1.52
CA ARG A 61 -10.19 -10.57 2.09
C ARG A 61 -10.07 -10.93 3.57
N ARG A 62 -9.20 -11.92 3.86
CA ARG A 62 -8.79 -12.22 5.24
C ARG A 62 -7.62 -11.32 5.62
N LEU A 63 -7.80 -10.49 6.64
CA LEU A 63 -6.70 -9.74 7.22
C LEU A 63 -5.95 -10.61 8.22
N LYS A 64 -4.61 -10.54 8.20
CA LYS A 64 -3.75 -11.38 9.05
C LYS A 64 -3.97 -11.13 10.53
N THR A 65 -4.27 -9.89 10.92
CA THR A 65 -4.49 -9.45 12.31
C THR A 65 -5.58 -8.40 12.37
N LYS A 66 -6.16 -8.17 13.55
CA LYS A 66 -7.10 -7.05 13.78
C LYS A 66 -6.48 -5.69 13.47
N SER A 67 -5.19 -5.49 13.79
CA SER A 67 -4.44 -4.27 13.50
C SER A 67 -4.21 -4.01 12.00
N SER A 68 -4.51 -4.99 11.14
CA SER A 68 -4.46 -4.79 9.70
C SER A 68 -5.63 -3.94 9.17
N GLN A 69 -6.74 -3.84 9.93
CA GLN A 69 -7.83 -2.91 9.62
C GLN A 69 -7.37 -1.48 9.89
N ARG A 70 -7.40 -0.65 8.87
CA ARG A 70 -6.92 0.73 8.98
C ARG A 70 -7.35 1.58 7.78
N VAL A 71 -7.29 2.89 7.96
CA VAL A 71 -7.42 3.86 6.88
C VAL A 71 -6.03 4.40 6.57
N ILE A 72 -5.64 4.40 5.30
CA ILE A 72 -4.32 4.82 4.83
C ILE A 72 -4.49 5.99 3.87
N PRO A 73 -3.96 7.18 4.16
CA PRO A 73 -4.02 8.29 3.22
C PRO A 73 -3.20 7.97 1.97
N LEU A 74 -3.72 8.38 0.83
CA LEU A 74 -3.05 8.30 -0.46
C LEU A 74 -2.25 9.58 -0.69
N VAL A 75 -0.95 9.43 -0.92
CA VAL A 75 -0.02 10.53 -1.18
C VAL A 75 1.04 10.09 -2.20
N GLY A 76 1.77 11.03 -2.78
CA GLY A 76 2.89 10.75 -3.67
C GLY A 76 2.53 9.79 -4.80
N THR A 77 3.35 8.78 -5.02
CA THR A 77 3.17 7.77 -6.08
C THR A 77 1.86 7.01 -5.93
N SER A 78 1.49 6.64 -4.70
CA SER A 78 0.25 5.89 -4.44
C SER A 78 -1.00 6.68 -4.82
N LEU A 79 -1.00 8.00 -4.64
CA LEU A 79 -2.10 8.87 -5.08
C LEU A 79 -2.15 8.98 -6.61
N CYS A 80 -1.00 9.21 -7.25
CA CYS A 80 -0.93 9.26 -8.72
C CYS A 80 -1.50 7.99 -9.35
N VAL A 81 -1.09 6.83 -8.83
CA VAL A 81 -1.61 5.55 -9.31
C VAL A 81 -3.10 5.40 -9.02
N ALA A 82 -3.56 5.73 -7.82
CA ALA A 82 -4.96 5.55 -7.43
C ALA A 82 -5.94 6.36 -8.30
N ILE A 83 -5.55 7.56 -8.72
CA ILE A 83 -6.33 8.42 -9.63
C ILE A 83 -6.50 7.76 -11.02
N ASN A 84 -5.52 6.98 -11.46
CA ASN A 84 -5.51 6.34 -12.77
C ASN A 84 -6.04 4.88 -12.75
N LEU A 85 -6.52 4.39 -11.61
CA LEU A 85 -7.13 3.06 -11.55
C LEU A 85 -8.50 3.04 -12.22
N ASN A 86 -8.80 1.93 -12.89
CA ASN A 86 -10.18 1.64 -13.26
C ASN A 86 -10.93 1.15 -12.00
N LEU A 87 -11.88 1.94 -11.55
CA LEU A 87 -12.73 1.64 -10.39
C LEU A 87 -14.14 1.17 -10.80
N GLU A 88 -14.29 0.69 -12.02
CA GLU A 88 -15.52 0.06 -12.48
C GLU A 88 -15.56 -1.41 -12.04
N GLY A 89 -16.64 -1.82 -11.39
CA GLY A 89 -16.84 -3.18 -10.91
C GLY A 89 -16.60 -3.36 -9.41
N VAL A 90 -16.37 -4.60 -9.00
CA VAL A 90 -16.21 -4.95 -7.57
C VAL A 90 -14.76 -4.85 -7.12
N TRP A 91 -13.83 -5.37 -7.90
CA TRP A 91 -12.43 -5.49 -7.55
C TRP A 91 -11.52 -4.66 -8.45
N VAL A 92 -10.51 -4.05 -7.85
CA VAL A 92 -9.52 -3.25 -8.59
C VAL A 92 -8.64 -4.14 -9.47
N PHE A 93 -8.26 -5.32 -8.97
CA PHE A 93 -7.31 -6.21 -9.64
C PHE A 93 -7.92 -7.57 -9.99
N ASN A 94 -8.96 -7.58 -10.83
CA ASN A 94 -9.69 -8.79 -11.26
C ASN A 94 -8.78 -9.92 -11.78
N LYS A 95 -7.66 -9.57 -12.44
CA LYS A 95 -6.65 -10.53 -12.94
C LYS A 95 -6.18 -11.53 -11.88
N TYR A 96 -6.20 -11.16 -10.62
CA TYR A 96 -5.71 -11.98 -9.51
C TYR A 96 -6.82 -12.62 -8.69
N ILE A 97 -8.04 -12.65 -9.20
CA ILE A 97 -9.14 -13.39 -8.61
C ILE A 97 -9.23 -14.75 -9.31
N ASP A 98 -9.52 -15.78 -8.56
CA ASP A 98 -9.83 -17.08 -9.09
C ASP A 98 -11.34 -17.16 -9.37
N ASP A 99 -11.71 -17.32 -10.64
CA ASP A 99 -13.11 -17.30 -11.08
C ASP A 99 -13.97 -18.44 -10.48
N THR A 100 -13.31 -19.52 -10.02
CA THR A 100 -14.00 -20.68 -9.47
C THR A 100 -14.16 -20.59 -7.95
N THR A 101 -13.12 -20.15 -7.25
CA THR A 101 -13.06 -20.11 -5.79
C THR A 101 -13.29 -18.72 -5.21
N GLU A 102 -13.34 -17.70 -6.05
CA GLU A 102 -13.39 -16.29 -5.67
C GLU A 102 -12.25 -15.87 -4.70
N GLN A 103 -11.17 -16.63 -4.66
CA GLN A 103 -10.02 -16.35 -3.81
C GLN A 103 -8.96 -15.57 -4.56
N PHE A 104 -8.21 -14.72 -3.83
CA PHE A 104 -7.12 -13.95 -4.41
C PHE A 104 -5.87 -14.80 -4.61
N LYS A 105 -5.32 -14.81 -5.82
CA LYS A 105 -4.07 -15.47 -6.22
C LYS A 105 -2.85 -14.68 -5.72
N THR A 106 -2.77 -14.46 -4.39
CA THR A 106 -1.76 -13.60 -3.76
C THR A 106 -0.32 -14.04 -4.05
N ASN A 107 -0.05 -15.34 -4.08
CA ASN A 107 1.28 -15.87 -4.37
C ASN A 107 1.71 -15.58 -5.82
N SER A 108 0.79 -15.75 -6.76
CA SER A 108 1.03 -15.41 -8.17
C SER A 108 1.31 -13.92 -8.34
N ALA A 109 0.50 -13.07 -7.73
CA ALA A 109 0.70 -11.63 -7.74
C ALA A 109 2.06 -11.24 -7.15
N ASN A 110 2.42 -11.81 -6.00
CA ASN A 110 3.69 -11.55 -5.32
C ASN A 110 4.90 -11.91 -6.20
N ASN A 111 4.86 -13.06 -6.87
CA ASN A 111 5.91 -13.47 -7.79
C ASN A 111 6.04 -12.51 -8.98
N THR A 112 4.90 -12.13 -9.58
CA THR A 112 4.88 -11.20 -10.71
C THR A 112 5.41 -9.81 -10.31
N VAL A 113 5.00 -9.30 -9.15
CA VAL A 113 5.47 -8.03 -8.60
C VAL A 113 6.97 -8.07 -8.34
N ASN A 114 7.48 -9.12 -7.68
CA ASN A 114 8.91 -9.25 -7.39
C ASN A 114 9.75 -9.35 -8.67
N ASN A 115 9.29 -10.08 -9.68
CA ASN A 115 9.98 -10.14 -10.98
C ASN A 115 10.00 -8.77 -11.66
N ARG A 116 8.89 -8.03 -11.62
CA ARG A 116 8.81 -6.70 -12.20
C ARG A 116 9.74 -5.70 -11.50
N ILE A 117 9.83 -5.75 -10.16
CA ILE A 117 10.79 -4.94 -9.39
C ILE A 117 12.22 -5.21 -9.86
N ARG A 118 12.62 -6.47 -10.00
CA ARG A 118 13.96 -6.85 -10.51
C ARG A 118 14.20 -6.29 -11.89
N THR A 119 13.22 -6.37 -12.78
CA THR A 119 13.32 -5.82 -14.14
C THR A 119 13.53 -4.31 -14.15
N ILE A 120 12.78 -3.56 -13.35
CA ILE A 120 12.90 -2.10 -13.26
C ILE A 120 14.25 -1.71 -12.68
N LEU A 121 14.66 -2.35 -11.59
CA LEU A 121 15.91 -2.02 -10.89
C LEU A 121 17.16 -2.63 -11.54
N LYS A 122 16.99 -3.53 -12.51
CA LYS A 122 18.09 -4.24 -13.17
C LYS A 122 19.04 -4.94 -12.17
N ASN A 123 18.48 -5.47 -11.11
CA ASN A 123 19.24 -6.07 -10.01
C ASN A 123 18.58 -7.36 -9.54
N GLU A 124 19.28 -8.48 -9.61
CA GLU A 124 18.78 -9.79 -9.19
C GLU A 124 18.59 -9.90 -7.67
N SER A 125 19.38 -9.16 -6.91
CA SER A 125 19.25 -9.04 -5.45
C SER A 125 18.25 -7.99 -5.00
N SER A 126 17.35 -7.56 -5.89
CA SER A 126 16.37 -6.52 -5.64
C SER A 126 15.47 -6.80 -4.44
N PRO A 127 15.03 -5.75 -3.75
CA PRO A 127 14.06 -5.88 -2.68
C PRO A 127 12.77 -6.56 -3.17
N SER A 128 12.08 -7.23 -2.27
CA SER A 128 10.77 -7.83 -2.53
C SER A 128 9.64 -6.82 -2.27
N SER A 129 8.42 -7.17 -2.69
CA SER A 129 7.21 -6.41 -2.37
C SER A 129 7.05 -6.13 -0.85
N HIS A 130 7.59 -7.00 0.01
CA HIS A 130 7.56 -6.82 1.47
C HIS A 130 8.52 -5.71 1.94
N SER A 131 9.57 -5.42 1.17
CA SER A 131 10.56 -4.39 1.53
C SER A 131 9.96 -2.98 1.56
N PHE A 132 8.92 -2.69 0.75
CA PHE A 132 8.23 -1.39 0.81
C PHE A 132 7.70 -1.08 2.19
N ARG A 133 7.22 -2.09 2.90
CA ARG A 133 6.70 -1.96 4.24
C ARG A 133 7.78 -1.61 5.28
N HIS A 134 8.96 -2.22 5.16
CA HIS A 134 10.12 -1.87 5.98
C HIS A 134 10.65 -0.48 5.62
N THR A 135 10.69 -0.16 4.34
CA THR A 135 11.14 1.14 3.85
C THR A 135 10.22 2.26 4.33
N LEU A 136 8.90 2.08 4.28
CA LEU A 136 7.97 3.07 4.82
C LEU A 136 8.16 3.27 6.33
N ALA A 137 8.37 2.19 7.09
CA ALA A 137 8.64 2.29 8.53
C ALA A 137 9.90 3.11 8.84
N THR A 138 10.96 2.90 8.05
CA THR A 138 12.20 3.67 8.15
C THR A 138 11.98 5.14 7.78
N ARG A 139 11.38 5.41 6.63
CA ARG A 139 11.06 6.76 6.15
C ARG A 139 10.23 7.57 7.16
N LEU A 140 9.19 6.95 7.72
CA LEU A 140 8.36 7.58 8.75
C LEU A 140 9.15 7.86 10.03
N ARG A 141 10.06 6.97 10.43
CA ARG A 141 10.94 7.21 11.58
C ARG A 141 11.89 8.38 11.31
N ASP A 142 12.48 8.42 10.14
CA ASP A 142 13.41 9.47 9.73
C ASP A 142 12.71 10.83 9.56
N ALA A 143 11.39 10.81 9.28
CA ALA A 143 10.52 12.00 9.29
C ALA A 143 10.01 12.36 10.71
N GLU A 144 10.52 11.71 11.76
CA GLU A 144 10.13 11.93 13.17
C GLU A 144 8.65 11.64 13.47
N CYS A 145 8.02 10.76 12.69
CA CYS A 145 6.64 10.35 12.94
C CYS A 145 6.55 9.59 14.27
N PRO A 146 5.62 9.94 15.15
CA PRO A 146 5.41 9.24 16.42
C PRO A 146 5.21 7.73 16.24
N GLU A 147 5.75 6.93 17.15
CA GLU A 147 5.73 5.46 17.03
C GLU A 147 4.31 4.90 16.96
N SER A 148 3.39 5.41 17.78
CA SER A 148 1.98 5.01 17.76
C SER A 148 1.35 5.23 16.38
N MET A 149 1.58 6.41 15.79
CA MET A 149 1.07 6.75 14.46
C MET A 149 1.71 5.90 13.36
N ARG A 150 3.03 5.63 13.43
CA ARG A 150 3.70 4.70 12.50
C ARG A 150 3.04 3.32 12.52
N LYS A 151 2.71 2.82 13.73
CA LYS A 151 2.01 1.54 13.92
C LYS A 151 0.61 1.58 13.31
N GLU A 152 -0.13 2.67 13.47
CA GLU A 152 -1.45 2.87 12.84
C GLU A 152 -1.35 2.87 11.32
N ILE A 153 -0.45 3.66 10.73
CA ILE A 153 -0.25 3.75 9.27
C ILE A 153 0.11 2.36 8.69
N GLY A 154 1.09 1.71 9.29
CA GLY A 154 1.57 0.42 8.81
C GLY A 154 0.67 -0.76 9.17
N GLY A 155 -0.28 -0.62 10.11
CA GLY A 155 -1.03 -1.77 10.66
C GLY A 155 -0.11 -2.77 11.34
N TRP A 156 0.88 -2.28 12.10
CA TRP A 156 1.73 -3.10 12.95
C TRP A 156 1.07 -3.32 14.32
N ALA A 157 1.47 -4.38 15.01
CA ALA A 157 0.90 -4.67 16.33
C ALA A 157 1.15 -3.51 17.31
N THR A 158 0.11 -3.13 18.04
CA THR A 158 0.15 -2.13 19.10
C THR A 158 0.09 -2.83 20.45
N SER A 159 0.73 -2.26 21.48
CA SER A 159 0.56 -2.70 22.86
C SER A 159 -0.86 -2.41 23.36
N LEU A 160 -1.27 -3.06 24.47
CA LEU A 160 -2.59 -2.82 25.07
C LEU A 160 -2.77 -1.36 25.48
N SER A 161 -1.72 -0.71 25.97
CA SER A 161 -1.73 0.69 26.40
C SER A 161 -1.93 1.68 25.25
N GLU A 162 -1.49 1.36 24.03
CA GLU A 162 -1.64 2.21 22.85
C GLU A 162 -3.03 2.11 22.20
N LYS A 163 -3.88 1.18 22.67
CA LYS A 163 -5.27 1.05 22.22
C LYS A 163 -6.24 2.04 22.86
N TYR A 164 -5.80 2.74 23.91
CA TYR A 164 -6.60 3.74 24.61
C TYR A 164 -6.34 5.11 23.98
N GLY A 165 -7.22 5.54 23.07
CA GLY A 165 -7.19 6.84 22.43
C GLY A 165 -7.99 6.82 21.12
N SER A 166 -8.42 8.00 20.69
CA SER A 166 -9.01 8.16 19.36
C SER A 166 -7.94 7.92 18.30
N PRO A 167 -8.30 7.32 17.14
CA PRO A 167 -7.37 7.18 16.02
C PRO A 167 -6.79 8.54 15.63
N THR A 168 -5.53 8.58 15.26
CA THR A 168 -4.89 9.79 14.77
C THR A 168 -5.63 10.31 13.54
N ASP A 169 -5.79 11.64 13.46
CA ASP A 169 -6.39 12.32 12.33
C ASP A 169 -5.72 11.90 11.01
N LEU A 170 -6.53 11.66 9.99
CA LEU A 170 -6.06 11.15 8.71
C LEU A 170 -5.22 12.18 7.96
N GLN A 171 -5.51 13.47 8.13
CA GLN A 171 -4.74 14.57 7.55
C GLN A 171 -3.32 14.60 8.15
N VAL A 172 -3.20 14.42 9.46
CA VAL A 172 -1.90 14.36 10.14
C VAL A 172 -1.08 13.17 9.64
N LYS A 173 -1.71 12.00 9.46
CA LYS A 173 -1.05 10.83 8.85
C LYS A 173 -0.55 11.13 7.43
N ALA A 174 -1.36 11.81 6.62
CA ALA A 174 -0.99 12.20 5.25
C ALA A 174 0.22 13.13 5.24
N GLU A 175 0.30 14.07 6.16
CA GLU A 175 1.43 15.01 6.29
C GLU A 175 2.74 14.28 6.62
N TYR A 176 2.71 13.34 7.57
CA TYR A 176 3.90 12.55 7.89
C TYR A 176 4.34 11.65 6.75
N ILE A 177 3.42 11.04 6.01
CA ILE A 177 3.79 10.25 4.84
C ILE A 177 4.38 11.16 3.76
N LYS A 178 3.78 12.34 3.48
CA LYS A 178 4.34 13.33 2.54
C LYS A 178 5.74 13.78 2.96
N LYS A 179 5.94 14.15 4.24
CA LYS A 179 7.25 14.52 4.79
C LYS A 179 8.28 13.39 4.62
N SER A 180 7.84 12.15 4.63
CA SER A 180 8.72 10.98 4.49
C SER A 180 9.13 10.68 3.03
N ILE A 181 8.52 11.34 2.04
CA ILE A 181 8.85 11.18 0.62
C ILE A 181 10.10 12.01 0.33
N ASN A 182 11.24 11.35 0.23
CA ASN A 182 12.56 11.95 0.02
C ASN A 182 13.30 11.34 -1.18
N TYR A 183 12.54 10.88 -2.18
CA TYR A 183 13.04 10.25 -3.41
C TYR A 183 12.51 10.97 -4.65
#